data_a7320ecc9f7ebf51ca81ed6a76c19707
#
_entry.id   a7320ecc9f7ebf51ca81ed6a76c19707
#
_cell.length_a   1.000
_cell.length_b   1.000
_cell.length_c   1.000
_cell.angle_alpha   90.00
_cell.angle_beta   90.00
_cell.angle_gamma   90.00
#
_symmetry.space_group_name_H-M   'P 1'
#
loop_
_entity.id
_entity.type
_entity.pdbx_description
1 polymer ?
#
loop_
_entity_poly.entity_id
_entity_poly.type
_entity_poly.pdbx_seq_one_letter_code
_entity_poly.pdbx_strand_id
1 'polypeptide(L)'
;MYSVLKLNIEEAKKLIHVINYQCALLGLKAVNARTGQQKMKCWLPNEIRDLLIMEHKRGENEKTGIALVKYFGGPGTWWFSEYDPETKQFFGKAEIQFKELGYVSLEELRNLRLPMCLWVERDFWFEPKPLEGC
;
A
#
# COMPACT_ATOMS: atom_id res chain seq x y z
N MET A 1 -11.28 -19.10 -15.31
CA MET A 1 -10.42 -18.11 -15.96
C MET A 1 -10.48 -16.80 -15.21
N TYR A 2 -9.37 -16.22 -14.95
CA TYR A 2 -9.34 -14.91 -14.33
C TYR A 2 -10.04 -13.90 -15.18
N SER A 3 -10.76 -13.03 -14.53
CA SER A 3 -11.27 -11.86 -15.21
C SER A 3 -10.10 -11.10 -15.80
N VAL A 4 -10.19 -10.83 -17.07
CA VAL A 4 -9.25 -9.95 -17.74
C VAL A 4 -9.60 -8.48 -17.54
N LEU A 5 -10.60 -8.21 -16.72
CA LEU A 5 -11.01 -6.84 -16.45
C LEU A 5 -9.93 -6.13 -15.64
N LYS A 6 -9.50 -5.02 -16.13
CA LYS A 6 -8.60 -4.16 -15.39
C LYS A 6 -9.30 -3.61 -14.16
N LEU A 7 -8.52 -3.35 -13.13
CA LEU A 7 -9.03 -2.67 -11.96
C LEU A 7 -9.55 -1.29 -12.37
N ASN A 8 -10.80 -1.03 -12.00
CA ASN A 8 -11.39 0.27 -12.24
C ASN A 8 -10.93 1.22 -11.13
N ILE A 9 -10.23 2.27 -11.50
CA ILE A 9 -9.66 3.22 -10.54
C ILE A 9 -10.73 3.90 -9.69
N GLU A 10 -11.90 4.19 -10.26
CA GLU A 10 -12.98 4.82 -9.51
C GLU A 10 -13.60 3.87 -8.48
N GLU A 11 -13.73 2.59 -8.82
CA GLU A 11 -14.19 1.59 -7.87
C GLU A 11 -13.18 1.37 -6.76
N ALA A 12 -11.90 1.35 -7.09
CA ALA A 12 -10.85 1.24 -6.10
C ALA A 12 -10.86 2.43 -5.14
N LYS A 13 -11.04 3.64 -5.64
CA LYS A 13 -11.15 4.84 -4.81
C LYS A 13 -12.31 4.72 -3.82
N LYS A 14 -13.47 4.27 -4.28
CA LYS A 14 -14.65 4.11 -3.43
C LYS A 14 -14.40 3.10 -2.31
N LEU A 15 -13.86 1.94 -2.67
CA LEU A 15 -13.59 0.89 -1.70
C LEU A 15 -12.58 1.36 -0.65
N ILE A 16 -11.50 1.97 -1.08
CA ILE A 16 -10.45 2.44 -0.18
C ILE A 16 -10.95 3.57 0.70
N HIS A 17 -11.78 4.45 0.16
CA HIS A 17 -12.41 5.50 0.96
C HIS A 17 -13.24 4.92 2.12
N VAL A 18 -14.03 3.89 1.85
CA VAL A 18 -14.82 3.21 2.88
C VAL A 18 -13.92 2.59 3.94
N ILE A 19 -12.85 1.93 3.53
CA ILE A 19 -11.90 1.31 4.45
C ILE A 19 -11.25 2.38 5.35
N ASN A 20 -10.82 3.48 4.78
CA ASN A 20 -10.20 4.57 5.51
C ASN A 20 -11.17 5.18 6.52
N TYR A 21 -12.42 5.35 6.13
CA TYR A 21 -13.46 5.84 7.01
C TYR A 21 -13.68 4.91 8.20
N GLN A 22 -13.73 3.60 7.95
CA GLN A 22 -13.86 2.61 9.01
C GLN A 22 -12.70 2.65 9.99
N CYS A 23 -11.49 2.77 9.49
CA CYS A 23 -10.31 2.91 10.34
C CYS A 23 -10.36 4.18 11.18
N ALA A 24 -10.80 5.28 10.59
CA ALA A 24 -10.94 6.55 11.29
C ALA A 24 -11.97 6.47 12.41
N LEU A 25 -13.10 5.79 12.17
CA LEU A 25 -14.14 5.60 13.19
C LEU A 25 -13.64 4.82 14.40
N LEU A 26 -12.69 3.91 14.20
CA LEU A 26 -12.10 3.16 15.28
C LEU A 26 -11.04 3.95 16.05
N GLY A 27 -10.77 5.19 15.65
CA GLY A 27 -9.75 6.02 16.25
C GLY A 27 -8.34 5.50 16.04
N LEU A 28 -8.16 4.64 15.04
CA LEU A 28 -6.88 4.01 14.77
C LEU A 28 -6.07 4.84 13.78
N LYS A 29 -4.79 4.99 14.06
CA LYS A 29 -3.85 5.56 13.09
C LYS A 29 -3.27 4.44 12.25
N ALA A 30 -3.01 4.74 10.99
CA ALA A 30 -2.42 3.77 10.05
C ALA A 30 -0.91 3.65 10.26
N VAL A 31 -0.51 3.47 11.50
CA VAL A 31 0.89 3.30 11.83
C VAL A 31 1.25 1.83 11.93
N ASN A 32 2.53 1.58 11.97
CA ASN A 32 3.10 0.26 12.07
C ASN A 32 2.45 -0.58 13.18
N ALA A 33 2.31 -1.86 12.91
CA ALA A 33 1.61 -2.85 13.72
C ALA A 33 2.35 -3.33 14.96
N ARG A 34 3.51 -2.81 15.29
CA ARG A 34 4.26 -3.32 16.44
C ARG A 34 3.56 -3.15 17.77
N THR A 35 2.59 -2.27 17.84
CA THR A 35 1.90 -1.92 19.09
C THR A 35 0.46 -2.41 19.16
N GLY A 36 0.09 -3.38 18.32
CA GLY A 36 -1.21 -4.01 18.43
C GLY A 36 -1.81 -4.47 17.12
N GLN A 37 -2.57 -5.56 17.18
CA GLN A 37 -3.19 -6.16 15.99
C GLN A 37 -4.16 -5.21 15.27
N GLN A 38 -4.85 -4.35 16.02
CA GLN A 38 -5.79 -3.42 15.42
C GLN A 38 -5.09 -2.39 14.54
N LYS A 39 -3.93 -1.93 14.94
CA LYS A 39 -3.13 -1.00 14.15
C LYS A 39 -2.67 -1.66 12.85
N MET A 40 -2.37 -2.95 12.90
CA MET A 40 -2.01 -3.72 11.71
C MET A 40 -3.14 -3.74 10.69
N LYS A 41 -4.37 -3.90 11.13
CA LYS A 41 -5.52 -3.92 10.23
C LYS A 41 -5.70 -2.63 9.46
N CYS A 42 -5.30 -1.50 10.02
CA CYS A 42 -5.38 -0.22 9.33
C CYS A 42 -4.10 0.10 8.56
N TRP A 43 -2.97 -0.46 8.96
CA TRP A 43 -1.73 -0.29 8.23
C TRP A 43 -1.75 -1.04 6.90
N LEU A 44 -2.28 -2.26 6.88
CA LEU A 44 -2.52 -3.02 5.64
C LEU A 44 -3.86 -3.76 5.78
N PRO A 45 -4.96 -3.08 5.50
CA PRO A 45 -6.27 -3.72 5.55
C PRO A 45 -6.35 -4.90 4.59
N ASN A 46 -7.04 -5.96 4.99
CA ASN A 46 -7.17 -7.16 4.18
C ASN A 46 -7.73 -6.87 2.78
N GLU A 47 -8.71 -5.98 2.70
CA GLU A 47 -9.35 -5.62 1.42
C GLU A 47 -8.36 -4.95 0.47
N ILE A 48 -7.49 -4.08 0.98
CA ILE A 48 -6.46 -3.44 0.16
C ILE A 48 -5.41 -4.48 -0.24
N ARG A 49 -5.01 -5.33 0.71
CA ARG A 49 -4.07 -6.42 0.41
C ARG A 49 -4.59 -7.31 -0.70
N ASP A 50 -5.86 -7.67 -0.64
CA ASP A 50 -6.46 -8.54 -1.65
C ASP A 50 -6.47 -7.88 -3.03
N LEU A 51 -6.74 -6.58 -3.11
CA LEU A 51 -6.63 -5.84 -4.37
C LEU A 51 -5.21 -5.88 -4.93
N LEU A 52 -4.22 -5.67 -4.07
CA LEU A 52 -2.81 -5.71 -4.47
C LEU A 52 -2.41 -7.10 -4.96
N ILE A 53 -2.91 -8.15 -4.32
CA ILE A 53 -2.66 -9.54 -4.74
C ILE A 53 -3.31 -9.81 -6.09
N MET A 54 -4.54 -9.35 -6.30
CA MET A 54 -5.23 -9.53 -7.58
C MET A 54 -4.45 -8.85 -8.71
N GLU A 55 -3.95 -7.65 -8.48
CA GLU A 55 -3.15 -6.94 -9.47
C GLU A 55 -1.84 -7.68 -9.77
N HIS A 56 -1.23 -8.26 -8.76
CA HIS A 56 -0.03 -9.09 -8.95
C HIS A 56 -0.33 -10.31 -9.80
N LYS A 57 -1.43 -11.01 -9.52
CA LYS A 57 -1.82 -12.21 -10.27
C LYS A 57 -2.21 -11.91 -11.71
N ARG A 58 -2.71 -10.72 -11.98
CA ARG A 58 -3.07 -10.31 -13.32
C ARG A 58 -1.86 -10.24 -14.25
N GLY A 59 -0.68 -9.95 -13.69
CA GLY A 59 0.58 -10.06 -14.41
C GLY A 59 0.78 -9.08 -15.54
N GLU A 60 0.14 -7.91 -15.48
CA GLU A 60 0.33 -6.88 -16.48
C GLU A 60 1.62 -6.11 -16.26
N ASN A 61 1.91 -5.20 -17.20
CA ASN A 61 3.10 -4.37 -17.13
C ASN A 61 3.11 -3.56 -15.83
N GLU A 62 4.15 -3.77 -15.04
CA GLU A 62 4.31 -3.15 -13.74
C GLU A 62 4.30 -1.62 -13.80
N LYS A 63 4.78 -1.04 -14.91
CA LYS A 63 4.83 0.42 -15.08
C LYS A 63 3.44 1.02 -15.25
N THR A 64 2.47 0.26 -15.73
CA THR A 64 1.12 0.76 -15.99
C THR A 64 0.14 0.44 -14.88
N GLY A 65 0.63 -0.10 -13.78
CA GLY A 65 -0.21 -0.41 -12.64
C GLY A 65 -0.79 0.81 -11.96
N ILE A 66 -1.80 0.58 -11.15
CA ILE A 66 -2.42 1.63 -10.34
C ILE A 66 -1.88 1.52 -8.93
N ALA A 67 -1.31 2.60 -8.43
CA ALA A 67 -0.93 2.68 -7.03
C ALA A 67 -2.18 2.71 -6.18
N LEU A 68 -2.34 1.69 -5.34
CA LEU A 68 -3.52 1.52 -4.49
C LEU A 68 -3.29 2.01 -3.08
N VAL A 69 -2.05 2.13 -2.67
CA VAL A 69 -1.70 2.49 -1.31
C VAL A 69 -0.41 3.29 -1.31
N LYS A 70 -0.33 4.22 -0.37
CA LYS A 70 0.87 5.03 -0.14
C LYS A 70 1.28 4.91 1.31
N TYR A 71 2.56 4.69 1.53
CA TYR A 71 3.17 4.72 2.86
C TYR A 71 4.19 5.84 2.93
N PHE A 72 4.38 6.37 4.11
CA PHE A 72 5.37 7.45 4.31
C PHE A 72 5.96 7.38 5.70
N GLY A 73 7.13 7.94 5.83
CA GLY A 73 7.79 8.05 7.13
C GLY A 73 9.19 8.59 6.97
N GLY A 74 9.58 9.55 7.82
CA GLY A 74 10.89 10.18 7.73
C GLY A 74 11.17 10.70 6.32
N PRO A 75 12.32 10.33 5.73
CA PRO A 75 12.66 10.78 4.37
C PRO A 75 12.01 9.95 3.26
N GLY A 76 11.26 8.89 3.60
CA GLY A 76 10.79 7.93 2.61
C GLY A 76 9.32 8.04 2.29
N THR A 77 8.98 7.73 1.04
CA THR A 77 7.62 7.57 0.56
C THR A 77 7.56 6.36 -0.37
N TRP A 78 6.51 5.58 -0.25
CA TRP A 78 6.32 4.36 -1.04
C TRP A 78 4.91 4.34 -1.62
N TRP A 79 4.79 3.95 -2.89
CA TRP A 79 3.51 3.76 -3.58
C TRP A 79 3.49 2.37 -4.15
N PHE A 80 2.50 1.56 -3.80
CA PHE A 80 2.46 0.17 -4.21
C PHE A 80 1.24 -0.13 -5.07
N SER A 81 1.47 -0.90 -6.13
CA SER A 81 0.44 -1.37 -7.05
C SER A 81 0.16 -2.85 -6.96
N GLU A 82 1.08 -3.63 -6.39
CA GLU A 82 0.98 -5.08 -6.30
C GLU A 82 1.55 -5.61 -4.99
N TYR A 83 1.09 -6.77 -4.59
CA TYR A 83 1.67 -7.52 -3.50
C TYR A 83 1.75 -9.00 -3.86
N ASP A 84 2.93 -9.59 -3.72
CA ASP A 84 3.18 -10.99 -3.92
C ASP A 84 3.12 -11.72 -2.58
N PRO A 85 2.07 -12.55 -2.34
CA PRO A 85 1.94 -13.24 -1.07
C PRO A 85 2.97 -14.37 -0.88
N GLU A 86 3.57 -14.86 -1.94
CA GLU A 86 4.58 -15.91 -1.84
C GLU A 86 5.90 -15.36 -1.33
N THR A 87 6.38 -14.26 -1.91
CA THR A 87 7.63 -13.63 -1.51
C THR A 87 7.43 -12.60 -0.40
N LYS A 88 6.19 -12.24 -0.12
CA LYS A 88 5.81 -11.20 0.85
C LYS A 88 6.46 -9.87 0.53
N GLN A 89 6.39 -9.51 -0.75
CA GLN A 89 6.93 -8.25 -1.25
C GLN A 89 5.89 -7.44 -1.98
N PHE A 90 5.91 -6.14 -1.77
CA PHE A 90 5.18 -5.19 -2.58
C PHE A 90 5.97 -4.86 -3.84
N PHE A 91 5.24 -4.48 -4.89
CA PHE A 91 5.84 -3.85 -6.05
C PHE A 91 5.32 -2.42 -6.20
N GLY A 92 6.20 -1.49 -6.50
CA GLY A 92 5.84 -0.12 -6.77
C GLY A 92 7.02 0.81 -6.78
N LYS A 93 6.76 2.07 -6.45
CA LYS A 93 7.79 3.10 -6.37
C LYS A 93 8.19 3.34 -4.92
N ALA A 94 9.47 3.55 -4.72
CA ALA A 94 10.02 4.03 -3.46
C ALA A 94 10.82 5.29 -3.73
N GLU A 95 10.65 6.28 -2.89
CA GLU A 95 11.42 7.53 -2.95
C GLU A 95 12.04 7.81 -1.59
N ILE A 96 13.36 7.69 -1.50
CA ILE A 96 14.13 8.07 -0.32
C ILE A 96 15.06 9.22 -0.70
N GLN A 97 15.89 9.02 -1.69
CA GLN A 97 16.70 10.06 -2.33
C GLN A 97 16.29 10.22 -3.79
N PHE A 98 15.97 9.10 -4.42
CA PHE A 98 15.53 9.02 -5.81
C PHE A 98 14.27 8.19 -5.87
N LYS A 99 13.47 8.40 -6.91
CA LYS A 99 12.33 7.54 -7.20
C LYS A 99 12.81 6.31 -7.96
N GLU A 100 12.50 5.14 -7.43
CA GLU A 100 12.88 3.87 -8.02
C GLU A 100 11.70 2.92 -8.05
N LEU A 101 11.54 2.18 -9.14
CA LEU A 101 10.61 1.07 -9.22
C LEU A 101 11.29 -0.19 -8.71
N GLY A 102 10.58 -1.01 -7.98
CA GLY A 102 11.12 -2.28 -7.51
C GLY A 102 10.25 -2.94 -6.46
N TYR A 103 10.81 -3.94 -5.84
CA TYR A 103 10.16 -4.73 -4.82
C TYR A 103 10.61 -4.28 -3.43
N VAL A 104 9.66 -4.25 -2.50
CA VAL A 104 9.92 -3.86 -1.12
C VAL A 104 9.32 -4.91 -0.20
N SER A 105 10.12 -5.42 0.71
CA SER A 105 9.67 -6.41 1.68
C SER A 105 8.64 -5.79 2.64
N LEU A 106 7.50 -6.46 2.78
CA LEU A 106 6.49 -6.08 3.76
C LEU A 106 7.08 -6.04 5.16
N GLU A 107 7.84 -7.08 5.51
CA GLU A 107 8.44 -7.24 6.83
C GLU A 107 9.43 -6.10 7.11
N GLU A 108 10.29 -5.79 6.15
CA GLU A 108 11.26 -4.71 6.30
C GLU A 108 10.58 -3.35 6.45
N LEU A 109 9.56 -3.07 5.62
CA LEU A 109 8.86 -1.79 5.69
C LEU A 109 8.12 -1.64 7.01
N ARG A 110 7.46 -2.71 7.45
CA ARG A 110 6.70 -2.72 8.70
C ARG A 110 7.60 -2.50 9.91
N ASN A 111 8.81 -3.04 9.87
CA ASN A 111 9.75 -2.97 10.99
C ASN A 111 10.77 -1.85 10.86
N LEU A 112 10.67 -1.03 9.82
CA LEU A 112 11.61 0.05 9.60
C LEU A 112 11.52 1.09 10.70
N ARG A 113 12.64 1.32 11.37
CA ARG A 113 12.74 2.31 12.42
C ARG A 113 13.32 3.59 11.85
N LEU A 114 12.56 4.65 12.00
CA LEU A 114 12.95 5.97 11.51
C LEU A 114 13.54 6.80 12.66
N PRO A 115 14.26 7.89 12.35
CA PRO A 115 14.74 8.81 13.37
C PRO A 115 13.60 9.25 14.29
N MET A 116 13.90 9.55 15.56
CA MET A 116 12.94 9.95 16.57
C MET A 116 11.90 8.88 16.91
N CYS A 117 12.28 7.61 16.74
CA CYS A 117 11.40 6.46 17.04
C CYS A 117 10.09 6.45 16.26
N LEU A 118 10.08 7.05 15.08
CA LEU A 118 8.93 7.05 14.21
C LEU A 118 8.86 5.74 13.41
N TRP A 119 7.65 5.44 12.96
CA TRP A 119 7.36 4.27 12.15
C TRP A 119 6.72 4.69 10.83
N VAL A 120 6.79 3.81 9.84
CA VAL A 120 6.11 4.05 8.56
C VAL A 120 4.60 4.01 8.78
N GLU A 121 3.90 4.99 8.21
CA GLU A 121 2.45 5.10 8.28
C GLU A 121 1.84 4.93 6.90
N ARG A 122 0.60 4.43 6.86
CA ARG A 122 -0.18 4.45 5.62
C ARG A 122 -0.93 5.78 5.53
N ASP A 123 -0.91 6.36 4.34
CA ASP A 123 -1.59 7.62 4.09
C ASP A 123 -3.07 7.39 3.82
N PHE A 124 -3.94 7.75 4.75
CA PHE A 124 -5.39 7.65 4.62
C PHE A 124 -5.97 8.60 3.57
N TRP A 125 -5.23 9.63 3.21
CA TRP A 125 -5.69 10.65 2.28
C TRP A 125 -5.26 10.38 0.85
N PHE A 126 -4.45 9.35 0.65
CA PHE A 126 -4.01 8.97 -0.68
C PHE A 126 -5.16 8.35 -1.47
N GLU A 127 -5.35 8.83 -2.70
CA GLU A 127 -6.31 8.26 -3.63
C GLU A 127 -5.58 7.44 -4.70
N PRO A 128 -6.10 6.25 -5.05
CA PRO A 128 -5.51 5.45 -6.13
C PRO A 128 -5.34 6.27 -7.39
N LYS A 129 -4.17 6.12 -8.00
CA LYS A 129 -3.83 6.78 -9.25
C LYS A 129 -2.76 5.97 -9.97
N PRO A 130 -2.56 6.20 -11.29
CA PRO A 130 -1.52 5.48 -12.01
C PRO A 130 -0.17 5.63 -11.34
N LEU A 131 0.55 4.52 -11.24
CA LEU A 131 1.86 4.47 -10.61
C LEU A 131 2.85 5.42 -11.29
N GLU A 132 2.73 5.58 -12.60
CA GLU A 132 3.54 6.53 -13.36
C GLU A 132 3.42 7.96 -12.86
N GLY A 133 2.26 8.33 -12.36
CA GLY A 133 1.99 9.68 -11.87
C GLY A 133 2.42 9.91 -10.42
N CYS A 134 2.96 8.91 -9.79
CA CYS A 134 3.40 9.03 -8.39
C CYS A 134 4.79 9.65 -8.25
#